data_05513ae7b74eadf673dfa79da2b68def
#
_entry.id   05513ae7b74eadf673dfa79da2b68def
#
_cell.length_a   1.000
_cell.length_b   1.000
_cell.length_c   1.000
_cell.angle_alpha   90.00
_cell.angle_beta   90.00
_cell.angle_gamma   90.00
#
_symmetry.space_group_name_H-M   'P 1'
#
loop_
_entity.id
_entity.type
_entity.pdbx_description
1 polymer ?
#
loop_
_entity_poly.entity_id
_entity_poly.type
_entity_poly.pdbx_seq_one_letter_code
_entity_poly.pdbx_strand_id
1 'polypeptide(L)'
;PDFQLGPFQDPRHALAAWFSSPDNPFFATALVNRMWAHFLGRGLVDPIDDSRSTNPATNPELMAYLSDRFIQSGFNVKQLIRDICSTHAYQLQSQTTPLNATDHATFARFYPRRLSAEVLLDGISQVLDVPTVFPGGPGKFPAGTRAIELPDENVAVHFLDVFGRPGRNKACECERVSEATL
;
A
#
# COMPACT_ATOMS: atom_id res chain seq x y z
N PRO A 1 17.37 -22.27 -5.41
CA PRO A 1 18.54 -22.58 -4.58
C PRO A 1 18.26 -23.84 -3.76
N ASP A 2 19.16 -24.82 -3.85
CA ASP A 2 19.08 -26.05 -3.03
C ASP A 2 19.51 -25.69 -1.61
N PHE A 3 18.56 -25.37 -0.76
CA PHE A 3 18.81 -25.15 0.67
C PHE A 3 18.98 -26.50 1.35
N GLN A 4 20.20 -26.83 1.75
CA GLN A 4 20.44 -27.99 2.60
C GLN A 4 20.14 -27.62 4.06
N LEU A 5 19.02 -28.13 4.56
CA LEU A 5 18.63 -27.94 5.95
C LEU A 5 19.45 -28.92 6.85
N GLY A 6 20.02 -28.39 7.92
CA GLY A 6 20.60 -29.19 8.98
C GLY A 6 19.52 -29.99 9.75
N PRO A 7 19.90 -31.08 10.46
CA PRO A 7 18.97 -32.04 11.06
C PRO A 7 18.00 -31.46 12.12
N PHE A 8 18.11 -30.23 12.52
CA PHE A 8 17.22 -29.57 13.49
C PHE A 8 16.87 -28.10 13.08
N GLN A 9 17.12 -27.73 11.82
CA GLN A 9 16.74 -26.40 11.33
C GLN A 9 15.27 -26.36 10.91
N ASP A 10 14.56 -25.34 11.38
CA ASP A 10 13.21 -25.06 10.92
C ASP A 10 13.24 -24.62 9.45
N PRO A 11 12.54 -25.34 8.53
CA PRO A 11 12.52 -25.00 7.11
C PRO A 11 12.01 -23.58 6.82
N ARG A 12 11.26 -22.96 7.74
CA ARG A 12 10.81 -21.57 7.63
C ARG A 12 11.96 -20.58 7.59
N HIS A 13 13.10 -20.85 8.22
CA HIS A 13 14.28 -20.00 8.13
C HIS A 13 14.89 -19.99 6.72
N ALA A 14 14.92 -21.15 6.05
CA ALA A 14 15.38 -21.23 4.67
C ALA A 14 14.45 -20.47 3.72
N LEU A 15 13.14 -20.59 3.92
CA LEU A 15 12.14 -19.83 3.17
C LEU A 15 12.30 -18.32 3.38
N ALA A 16 12.44 -17.88 4.63
CA ALA A 16 12.65 -16.48 4.96
C ALA A 16 13.94 -15.91 4.32
N ALA A 17 15.03 -16.69 4.39
CA ALA A 17 16.30 -16.32 3.74
C ALA A 17 16.17 -16.23 2.21
N TRP A 18 15.40 -17.12 1.59
CA TRP A 18 15.14 -17.05 0.16
C TRP A 18 14.29 -15.82 -0.22
N PHE A 19 13.24 -15.53 0.55
CA PHE A 19 12.41 -14.34 0.31
C PHE A 19 13.23 -13.04 0.39
N SER A 20 14.12 -12.93 1.37
CA SER A 20 14.95 -11.74 1.59
C SER A 20 16.27 -11.76 0.80
N SER A 21 16.50 -12.77 -0.04
CA SER A 21 17.69 -12.81 -0.89
C SER A 21 17.64 -11.73 -1.95
N PRO A 22 18.75 -11.01 -2.18
CA PRO A 22 18.87 -10.10 -3.32
C PRO A 22 18.65 -10.77 -4.69
N ASP A 23 18.93 -12.09 -4.75
CA ASP A 23 18.76 -12.89 -5.96
C ASP A 23 17.31 -13.35 -6.19
N ASN A 24 16.40 -13.05 -5.25
CA ASN A 24 14.98 -13.38 -5.43
C ASN A 24 14.35 -12.37 -6.39
N PRO A 25 13.90 -12.80 -7.59
CA PRO A 25 13.40 -11.87 -8.60
C PRO A 25 12.00 -11.31 -8.28
N PHE A 26 11.31 -11.90 -7.29
CA PHE A 26 9.90 -11.58 -7.03
C PHE A 26 9.71 -10.64 -5.85
N PHE A 27 10.49 -10.79 -4.78
CA PHE A 27 10.25 -10.06 -3.53
C PHE A 27 10.36 -8.54 -3.70
N ALA A 28 11.49 -8.08 -4.26
CA ALA A 28 11.71 -6.64 -4.48
C ALA A 28 10.67 -6.06 -5.44
N THR A 29 10.44 -6.74 -6.57
CA THR A 29 9.51 -6.31 -7.61
C THR A 29 8.07 -6.24 -7.10
N ALA A 30 7.63 -7.25 -6.33
CA ALA A 30 6.28 -7.26 -5.75
C ALA A 30 6.09 -6.11 -4.76
N LEU A 31 7.06 -5.85 -3.88
CA LEU A 31 6.96 -4.75 -2.92
C LEU A 31 7.01 -3.39 -3.62
N VAL A 32 7.90 -3.21 -4.58
CA VAL A 32 7.99 -1.98 -5.39
C VAL A 32 6.67 -1.70 -6.09
N ASN A 33 6.06 -2.70 -6.75
CA ASN A 33 4.78 -2.54 -7.41
C ASN A 33 3.66 -2.16 -6.43
N ARG A 34 3.63 -2.80 -5.27
CA ARG A 34 2.64 -2.52 -4.22
C ARG A 34 2.81 -1.12 -3.64
N MET A 35 4.05 -0.68 -3.40
CA MET A 35 4.33 0.67 -2.92
C MET A 35 4.04 1.73 -4.01
N TRP A 36 4.38 1.47 -5.26
CA TRP A 36 4.02 2.33 -6.37
C TRP A 36 2.50 2.51 -6.47
N ALA A 37 1.75 1.41 -6.44
CA ALA A 37 0.29 1.45 -6.45
C ALA A 37 -0.30 2.20 -5.24
N HIS A 38 0.31 2.02 -4.06
CA HIS A 38 -0.11 2.72 -2.86
C HIS A 38 0.01 4.25 -3.02
N PHE A 39 1.07 4.75 -3.67
CA PHE A 39 1.28 6.20 -3.83
C PHE A 39 0.60 6.78 -5.06
N LEU A 40 0.51 6.04 -6.16
CA LEU A 40 0.00 6.55 -7.44
C LEU A 40 -1.40 6.04 -7.80
N GLY A 41 -1.98 5.16 -6.95
CA GLY A 41 -3.34 4.65 -7.13
C GLY A 41 -3.47 3.46 -8.08
N ARG A 42 -2.41 3.10 -8.80
CA ARG A 42 -2.31 1.96 -9.71
C ARG A 42 -0.89 1.43 -9.75
N GLY A 43 -0.73 0.11 -9.87
CA GLY A 43 0.59 -0.53 -10.03
C GLY A 43 1.18 -0.32 -11.42
N LEU A 44 2.49 -0.49 -11.54
CA LEU A 44 3.16 -0.68 -12.83
C LEU A 44 2.72 -2.01 -13.46
N VAL A 45 2.48 -3.01 -12.62
CA VAL A 45 1.72 -4.22 -12.95
C VAL A 45 0.35 -4.09 -12.30
N ASP A 46 -0.72 -4.23 -13.07
CA ASP A 46 -2.08 -4.10 -12.59
C ASP A 46 -2.98 -5.17 -13.23
N PRO A 47 -3.74 -5.97 -12.48
CA PRO A 47 -3.90 -5.94 -11.02
C PRO A 47 -2.59 -6.15 -10.24
N ILE A 48 -2.49 -5.56 -9.04
CA ILE A 48 -1.23 -5.43 -8.28
C ILE A 48 -0.54 -6.77 -8.02
N ASP A 49 -1.32 -7.83 -7.82
CA ASP A 49 -0.83 -9.17 -7.49
C ASP A 49 -0.74 -10.10 -8.71
N ASP A 50 -1.04 -9.60 -9.91
CA ASP A 50 -1.00 -10.40 -11.14
C ASP A 50 0.37 -10.31 -11.82
N SER A 51 1.37 -10.95 -11.23
CA SER A 51 2.76 -10.96 -11.72
C SER A 51 3.02 -12.04 -12.80
N ARG A 52 2.01 -12.41 -13.56
CA ARG A 52 2.18 -13.40 -14.65
C ARG A 52 2.97 -12.80 -15.82
N SER A 53 3.70 -13.67 -16.53
CA SER A 53 4.46 -13.26 -17.74
C SER A 53 3.58 -12.65 -18.84
N THR A 54 2.29 -12.97 -18.84
CA THR A 54 1.30 -12.41 -19.77
C THR A 54 0.79 -11.02 -19.37
N ASN A 55 1.16 -10.53 -18.21
CA ASN A 55 0.80 -9.22 -17.69
C ASN A 55 2.06 -8.41 -17.31
N PRO A 56 2.82 -7.94 -18.32
CA PRO A 56 4.06 -7.21 -18.07
C PRO A 56 3.78 -5.83 -17.43
N ALA A 57 4.77 -5.29 -16.74
CA ALA A 57 4.71 -3.93 -16.23
C ALA A 57 4.50 -2.92 -17.38
N THR A 58 3.70 -1.88 -17.14
CA THR A 58 3.48 -0.79 -18.09
C THR A 58 4.76 -0.01 -18.42
N ASN A 59 5.73 -0.01 -17.49
CA ASN A 59 7.07 0.48 -17.68
C ASN A 59 8.08 -0.48 -17.05
N PRO A 60 8.58 -1.48 -17.82
CA PRO A 60 9.50 -2.50 -17.31
C PRO A 60 10.84 -1.91 -16.84
N GLU A 61 11.34 -0.87 -17.51
CA GLU A 61 12.62 -0.23 -17.18
C GLU A 61 12.52 0.46 -15.81
N LEU A 62 11.44 1.17 -15.55
CA LEU A 62 11.18 1.82 -14.27
C LEU A 62 11.02 0.78 -13.15
N MET A 63 10.31 -0.31 -13.42
CA MET A 63 10.15 -1.41 -12.46
C MET A 63 11.52 -2.01 -12.09
N ALA A 64 12.34 -2.31 -13.09
CA ALA A 64 13.69 -2.84 -12.87
C ALA A 64 14.54 -1.84 -12.07
N TYR A 65 14.57 -0.58 -12.48
CA TYR A 65 15.35 0.47 -11.79
C TYR A 65 14.97 0.62 -10.31
N LEU A 66 13.68 0.69 -10.00
CA LEU A 66 13.23 0.82 -8.62
C LEU A 66 13.52 -0.44 -7.79
N SER A 67 13.40 -1.63 -8.40
CA SER A 67 13.69 -2.90 -7.74
C SER A 67 15.18 -3.02 -7.42
N ASP A 68 16.06 -2.68 -8.35
CA ASP A 68 17.51 -2.70 -8.15
C ASP A 68 17.93 -1.70 -7.06
N ARG A 69 17.40 -0.47 -7.09
CA ARG A 69 17.64 0.52 -6.03
C ARG A 69 17.18 0.05 -4.67
N PHE A 70 16.02 -0.59 -4.62
CA PHE A 70 15.48 -1.12 -3.36
C PHE A 70 16.39 -2.23 -2.79
N ILE A 71 16.86 -3.15 -3.63
CA ILE A 71 17.83 -4.19 -3.25
C ILE A 71 19.16 -3.54 -2.78
N GLN A 72 19.72 -2.63 -3.57
CA GLN A 72 20.99 -1.95 -3.24
C GLN A 72 20.91 -1.14 -1.94
N SER A 73 19.76 -0.62 -1.59
CA SER A 73 19.53 0.09 -0.33
C SER A 73 19.41 -0.84 0.90
N GLY A 74 19.57 -2.16 0.73
CA GLY A 74 19.32 -3.15 1.77
C GLY A 74 17.84 -3.25 2.16
N PHE A 75 16.96 -3.20 1.18
CA PHE A 75 15.51 -3.24 1.35
C PHE A 75 14.97 -2.10 2.23
N ASN A 76 15.51 -0.89 2.06
CA ASN A 76 15.11 0.28 2.81
C ASN A 76 13.80 0.87 2.27
N VAL A 77 12.68 0.54 2.90
CA VAL A 77 11.34 1.00 2.49
C VAL A 77 11.22 2.52 2.54
N LYS A 78 11.84 3.20 3.52
CA LYS A 78 11.81 4.67 3.58
C LYS A 78 12.52 5.33 2.40
N GLN A 79 13.60 4.71 1.92
CA GLN A 79 14.28 5.19 0.72
C GLN A 79 13.43 4.97 -0.53
N LEU A 80 12.79 3.80 -0.66
CA LEU A 80 11.87 3.51 -1.76
C LEU A 80 10.71 4.53 -1.80
N ILE A 81 10.13 4.86 -0.64
CA ILE A 81 9.09 5.88 -0.55
C ILE A 81 9.59 7.24 -1.07
N ARG A 82 10.78 7.66 -0.64
CA ARG A 82 11.37 8.92 -1.12
C ARG A 82 11.60 8.89 -2.64
N ASP A 83 12.13 7.79 -3.15
CA ASP A 83 12.38 7.62 -4.58
C ASP A 83 11.07 7.74 -5.38
N ILE A 84 9.99 7.08 -4.94
CA ILE A 84 8.66 7.17 -5.58
C ILE A 84 8.09 8.58 -5.50
N CYS A 85 8.06 9.19 -4.31
CA CYS A 85 7.49 10.53 -4.12
C CYS A 85 8.31 11.64 -4.81
N SER A 86 9.58 11.38 -5.11
CA SER A 86 10.45 12.30 -5.86
C SER A 86 10.29 12.16 -7.37
N THR A 87 9.54 11.17 -7.87
CA THR A 87 9.30 11.03 -9.31
C THR A 87 8.43 12.17 -9.83
N HIS A 88 8.67 12.53 -11.08
CA HIS A 88 7.81 13.50 -11.77
C HIS A 88 6.36 13.02 -11.83
N ALA A 89 6.13 11.71 -11.98
CA ALA A 89 4.78 11.12 -12.01
C ALA A 89 3.97 11.41 -10.74
N TYR A 90 4.60 11.35 -9.57
CA TYR A 90 3.93 11.66 -8.29
C TYR A 90 3.63 13.16 -8.13
N GLN A 91 4.43 14.03 -8.74
CA GLN A 91 4.32 15.49 -8.63
C GLN A 91 3.44 16.13 -9.72
N LEU A 92 2.88 15.32 -10.62
CA LEU A 92 1.97 15.81 -11.64
C LEU A 92 0.66 16.34 -11.05
N GLN A 93 0.06 17.29 -11.75
CA GLN A 93 -1.29 17.77 -11.44
C GLN A 93 -2.33 16.68 -11.73
N SER A 94 -3.44 16.73 -11.03
CA SER A 94 -4.59 15.86 -11.26
C SER A 94 -5.52 16.32 -12.39
N GLN A 95 -5.33 17.55 -12.85
CA GLN A 95 -6.18 18.15 -13.89
C GLN A 95 -6.07 17.38 -15.20
N THR A 96 -7.23 17.05 -15.76
CA THR A 96 -7.32 16.38 -17.07
C THR A 96 -7.16 17.38 -18.20
N THR A 97 -6.50 16.94 -19.26
CA THR A 97 -6.42 17.63 -20.55
C THR A 97 -7.01 16.72 -21.64
N PRO A 98 -7.35 17.24 -22.82
CA PRO A 98 -7.84 16.41 -23.92
C PRO A 98 -6.88 15.27 -24.30
N LEU A 99 -5.58 15.43 -24.04
CA LEU A 99 -4.54 14.43 -24.37
C LEU A 99 -4.39 13.31 -23.33
N ASN A 100 -4.78 13.55 -22.07
CA ASN A 100 -4.60 12.59 -20.98
C ASN A 100 -5.91 12.20 -20.27
N ALA A 101 -7.06 12.66 -20.76
CA ALA A 101 -8.35 12.41 -20.12
C ALA A 101 -8.71 10.93 -20.08
N THR A 102 -8.34 10.18 -21.11
CA THR A 102 -8.58 8.74 -21.23
C THR A 102 -7.39 7.88 -20.81
N ASP A 103 -6.27 8.50 -20.41
CA ASP A 103 -5.12 7.76 -19.93
C ASP A 103 -5.36 7.25 -18.50
N HIS A 104 -5.20 5.94 -18.34
CA HIS A 104 -5.30 5.27 -17.05
C HIS A 104 -4.08 4.37 -16.75
N ALA A 105 -3.06 4.38 -17.62
CA ALA A 105 -1.96 3.42 -17.55
C ALA A 105 -0.57 4.05 -17.53
N THR A 106 -0.39 5.22 -18.16
CA THR A 106 0.96 5.79 -18.38
C THR A 106 1.36 6.83 -17.35
N PHE A 107 0.54 7.08 -16.34
CA PHE A 107 0.78 8.08 -15.28
C PHE A 107 1.02 9.48 -15.85
N ALA A 108 0.30 9.86 -16.93
CA ALA A 108 0.39 11.17 -17.55
C ALA A 108 -0.24 12.30 -16.71
N ARG A 109 -0.85 11.98 -15.59
CA ARG A 109 -1.35 12.87 -14.55
C ARG A 109 -1.41 12.14 -13.22
N PHE A 110 -1.55 12.88 -12.12
CA PHE A 110 -1.89 12.27 -10.84
C PHE A 110 -3.36 11.83 -10.83
N TYR A 111 -3.63 10.61 -10.40
CA TYR A 111 -5.00 10.09 -10.28
C TYR A 111 -5.50 10.31 -8.84
N PRO A 112 -6.44 11.24 -8.60
CA PRO A 112 -6.99 11.47 -7.27
C PRO A 112 -7.69 10.21 -6.78
N ARG A 113 -7.49 9.92 -5.51
CA ARG A 113 -8.16 8.82 -4.83
C ARG A 113 -8.69 9.29 -3.48
N ARG A 114 -9.73 8.65 -3.00
CA ARG A 114 -10.24 8.90 -1.68
C ARG A 114 -9.24 8.39 -0.62
N LEU A 115 -9.12 9.12 0.47
CA LEU A 115 -8.39 8.66 1.64
C LEU A 115 -9.09 7.42 2.23
N SER A 116 -8.34 6.54 2.88
CA SER A 116 -8.95 5.47 3.66
C SER A 116 -9.80 6.03 4.78
N ALA A 117 -10.81 5.27 5.22
CA ALA A 117 -11.75 5.70 6.25
C ALA A 117 -11.04 6.18 7.52
N GLU A 118 -10.02 5.45 7.94
CA GLU A 118 -9.24 5.73 9.13
C GLU A 118 -8.45 7.04 8.99
N VAL A 119 -7.75 7.21 7.88
CA VAL A 119 -6.96 8.42 7.58
C VAL A 119 -7.86 9.63 7.42
N LEU A 120 -9.04 9.45 6.81
CA LEU A 120 -10.03 10.52 6.63
C LEU A 120 -10.58 10.98 7.99
N LEU A 121 -10.96 10.04 8.87
CA LEU A 121 -11.45 10.36 10.21
C LEU A 121 -10.40 11.07 11.04
N ASP A 122 -9.18 10.56 11.05
CA ASP A 122 -8.06 11.17 11.77
C ASP A 122 -7.75 12.58 11.23
N GLY A 123 -7.77 12.76 9.91
CA GLY A 123 -7.57 14.06 9.27
C GLY A 123 -8.65 15.08 9.65
N ILE A 124 -9.93 14.67 9.66
CA ILE A 124 -11.04 15.51 10.10
C ILE A 124 -10.89 15.89 11.57
N SER A 125 -10.60 14.91 12.44
CA SER A 125 -10.40 15.14 13.87
C SER A 125 -9.26 16.13 14.13
N GLN A 126 -8.18 16.01 13.38
CA GLN A 126 -7.02 16.90 13.49
C GLN A 126 -7.34 18.33 13.01
N VAL A 127 -8.03 18.49 11.88
CA VAL A 127 -8.36 19.81 11.33
C VAL A 127 -9.36 20.56 12.21
N LEU A 128 -10.31 19.82 12.80
CA LEU A 128 -11.34 20.41 13.67
C LEU A 128 -10.88 20.58 15.12
N ASP A 129 -9.72 20.03 15.48
CA ASP A 129 -9.23 19.90 16.88
C ASP A 129 -10.27 19.23 17.81
N VAL A 130 -10.99 18.24 17.26
CA VAL A 130 -12.01 17.47 17.98
C VAL A 130 -11.61 15.98 17.93
N PRO A 131 -10.98 15.47 19.00
CA PRO A 131 -10.60 14.06 19.06
C PRO A 131 -11.82 13.13 18.95
N THR A 132 -11.70 12.09 18.14
CA THR A 132 -12.72 11.06 18.06
C THR A 132 -12.72 10.22 19.35
N VAL A 133 -13.91 9.97 19.91
CA VAL A 133 -14.09 9.09 21.06
C VAL A 133 -14.55 7.73 20.55
N PHE A 134 -13.76 6.68 20.84
CA PHE A 134 -14.08 5.32 20.43
C PHE A 134 -14.87 4.55 21.49
N PRO A 135 -15.74 3.60 21.07
CA PRO A 135 -16.49 2.75 21.99
C PRO A 135 -15.58 1.92 22.90
N GLY A 136 -15.90 1.87 24.19
CA GLY A 136 -15.09 1.19 25.20
C GLY A 136 -14.48 2.15 26.22
N GLY A 137 -14.55 3.46 25.95
CA GLY A 137 -14.14 4.52 26.87
C GLY A 137 -12.64 4.65 27.10
N PRO A 138 -12.21 5.55 27.99
CA PRO A 138 -10.81 5.87 28.21
C PRO A 138 -9.94 4.71 28.74
N GLY A 139 -10.57 3.70 29.34
CA GLY A 139 -9.86 2.49 29.82
C GLY A 139 -9.39 1.58 28.69
N LYS A 140 -10.09 1.60 27.54
CA LYS A 140 -9.74 0.81 26.34
C LYS A 140 -9.02 1.66 25.29
N PHE A 141 -9.49 2.89 25.09
CA PHE A 141 -8.93 3.82 24.10
C PHE A 141 -8.71 5.19 24.79
N PRO A 142 -7.46 5.53 25.12
CA PRO A 142 -7.11 6.84 25.69
C PRO A 142 -7.58 8.01 24.82
N ALA A 143 -7.78 9.17 25.42
CA ALA A 143 -8.08 10.39 24.66
C ALA A 143 -6.95 10.67 23.66
N GLY A 144 -7.31 10.97 22.43
CA GLY A 144 -6.37 11.19 21.34
C GLY A 144 -5.93 9.93 20.59
N THR A 145 -6.46 8.73 20.94
CA THR A 145 -6.29 7.55 20.10
C THR A 145 -6.79 7.86 18.69
N ARG A 146 -6.01 7.48 17.67
CA ARG A 146 -6.36 7.70 16.28
C ARG A 146 -7.06 6.47 15.70
N ALA A 147 -7.91 6.68 14.69
CA ALA A 147 -8.61 5.58 14.02
C ALA A 147 -7.66 4.55 13.40
N ILE A 148 -6.50 4.99 12.91
CA ILE A 148 -5.48 4.11 12.34
C ILE A 148 -4.79 3.21 13.39
N GLU A 149 -4.91 3.53 14.67
CA GLU A 149 -4.35 2.77 15.80
C GLU A 149 -5.31 1.72 16.36
N LEU A 150 -6.54 1.66 15.85
CA LEU A 150 -7.52 0.67 16.28
C LEU A 150 -7.04 -0.74 15.93
N PRO A 151 -7.13 -1.70 16.88
CA PRO A 151 -6.56 -3.03 16.69
C PRO A 151 -7.30 -3.87 15.65
N ASP A 152 -8.61 -3.66 15.52
CA ASP A 152 -9.48 -4.45 14.65
C ASP A 152 -10.77 -3.70 14.28
N GLU A 153 -11.60 -4.35 13.45
CA GLU A 153 -12.90 -3.85 13.00
C GLU A 153 -14.03 -4.00 14.04
N ASN A 154 -13.81 -4.77 15.11
CA ASN A 154 -14.83 -4.97 16.15
C ASN A 154 -15.08 -3.70 16.99
N VAL A 155 -14.23 -2.69 16.83
CA VAL A 155 -14.51 -1.35 17.35
C VAL A 155 -15.56 -0.70 16.44
N ALA A 156 -16.82 -0.77 16.82
CA ALA A 156 -17.92 -0.23 16.03
C ALA A 156 -17.81 1.29 15.90
N VAL A 157 -17.50 1.77 14.71
CA VAL A 157 -17.43 3.20 14.37
C VAL A 157 -18.14 3.42 13.06
N HIS A 158 -19.37 3.92 13.14
CA HIS A 158 -20.26 4.11 11.99
C HIS A 158 -19.58 4.87 10.83
N PHE A 159 -18.80 5.90 11.12
CA PHE A 159 -18.05 6.63 10.10
C PHE A 159 -17.12 5.71 9.31
N LEU A 160 -16.35 4.85 10.00
CA LEU A 160 -15.40 3.94 9.35
C LEU A 160 -16.12 2.92 8.47
N ASP A 161 -17.29 2.44 8.91
CA ASP A 161 -18.08 1.46 8.17
C ASP A 161 -18.68 2.07 6.91
N VAL A 162 -19.28 3.26 7.00
CA VAL A 162 -19.80 4.03 5.86
C VAL A 162 -18.70 4.37 4.84
N PHE A 163 -17.50 4.69 5.31
CA PHE A 163 -16.39 5.05 4.43
C PHE A 163 -15.52 3.86 3.99
N GLY A 164 -16.03 2.64 4.14
CA GLY A 164 -15.45 1.45 3.51
C GLY A 164 -14.24 0.88 4.23
N ARG A 165 -14.21 0.97 5.58
CA ARG A 165 -13.25 0.19 6.37
C ARG A 165 -13.41 -1.30 6.03
N PRO A 166 -12.32 -2.04 5.71
CA PRO A 166 -12.41 -3.46 5.41
C PRO A 166 -12.80 -4.25 6.66
N GLY A 167 -13.64 -5.27 6.48
CA GLY A 167 -14.06 -6.19 7.56
C GLY A 167 -12.97 -7.17 7.99
N ARG A 168 -11.78 -7.09 7.40
CA ARG A 168 -10.59 -7.92 7.71
C ARG A 168 -10.87 -9.43 7.80
N ASN A 169 -11.89 -9.89 7.08
CA ASN A 169 -12.20 -11.32 6.97
C ASN A 169 -11.16 -12.08 6.13
N LYS A 170 -10.39 -11.35 5.33
CA LYS A 170 -9.31 -11.86 4.50
C LYS A 170 -8.04 -11.04 4.74
N ALA A 171 -6.89 -11.66 4.51
CA ALA A 171 -5.59 -11.03 4.70
C ALA A 171 -5.18 -10.11 3.52
N CYS A 172 -6.13 -9.49 2.81
CA CYS A 172 -5.82 -8.60 1.71
C CYS A 172 -6.58 -7.27 1.81
N GLU A 173 -6.02 -6.21 1.23
CA GLU A 173 -6.70 -4.91 1.11
C GLU A 173 -7.82 -4.89 0.07
N CYS A 174 -8.03 -5.98 -0.66
CA CYS A 174 -9.09 -6.10 -1.66
C CYS A 174 -10.51 -6.02 -1.08
N GLU A 175 -10.66 -6.11 0.24
CA GLU A 175 -11.94 -5.90 0.93
C GLU A 175 -12.29 -4.41 1.12
N ARG A 176 -11.34 -3.51 0.89
CA ARG A 176 -11.60 -2.07 1.03
C ARG A 176 -12.48 -1.58 -0.10
N VAL A 177 -13.65 -1.08 0.25
CA VAL A 177 -14.58 -0.48 -0.71
C VAL A 177 -14.12 0.94 -1.04
N SER A 178 -13.98 1.24 -2.33
CA SER A 178 -13.56 2.57 -2.78
C SER A 178 -14.68 3.61 -2.75
N GLU A 179 -15.94 3.19 -2.61
CA GLU A 179 -17.11 4.04 -2.55
C GLU A 179 -17.71 4.07 -1.15
N ALA A 180 -18.28 5.23 -0.76
CA ALA A 180 -19.02 5.31 0.48
C ALA A 180 -20.35 4.57 0.32
N THR A 181 -20.70 3.74 1.30
CA THR A 181 -22.01 3.09 1.39
C THR A 181 -22.91 3.93 2.31
N LEU A 182 -24.03 4.36 1.79
CA LEU A 182 -25.09 5.04 2.57
C LEU A 182 -26.04 4.03 3.19
#